data_a151e8cbd902f7973b615a89be372ba1
#
_entry.id   a151e8cbd902f7973b615a89be372ba1
#
_cell.length_a   1.000
_cell.length_b   1.000
_cell.length_c   1.000
_cell.angle_alpha   90.00
_cell.angle_beta   90.00
_cell.angle_gamma   90.00
#
_symmetry.space_group_name_H-M   'P 1'
#
loop_
_entity.id
_entity.type
_entity.pdbx_description
1 polymer ?
#
loop_
_entity_poly.entity_id
_entity_poly.type
_entity_poly.pdbx_seq_one_letter_code
_entity_poly.pdbx_strand_id
1 'polypeptide(L)'
;MTDGCRPCVFIWAVLLLLPSVIMAYRPVIIVHGLLDGPAQFKVLTNFINESHPGTSVTTIALYDYTASVKPMWQQVEGFKEAISPIMESAVDGVHLICFSQGGLICRGVLATVPHHNVRSLIFLSSPLAGQYGDSSYFKHFFPIFIKSRLYHFCYTSFGQKISICNYWNDPHQRERYLKNSVFLAPLNGEVNHDNSTEWRNHFMHIEKLVLIGGPDDGVITPWQSSMFGFYDDDETVIDMEYQDYYASDAFGLKTLNSEGAVEKCVVSGVQHTHWHSDYSVYQKCIEKWLT
;
A
#
# COMPACT_ATOMS: atom_id res chain seq x y z
N MET A 1 36.14 73.21 39.16
CA MET A 1 35.06 72.23 39.39
C MET A 1 34.38 72.04 38.06
N THR A 2 34.76 70.98 37.33
CA THR A 2 34.22 70.67 36.04
C THR A 2 33.64 69.20 36.11
N ASP A 3 32.31 69.18 36.24
CA ASP A 3 31.56 67.90 36.22
C ASP A 3 31.55 67.28 34.85
N GLY A 4 32.21 66.15 34.76
CA GLY A 4 32.21 65.30 33.51
C GLY A 4 30.99 64.42 33.48
N CYS A 5 30.06 64.71 32.58
CA CYS A 5 28.94 63.89 32.25
C CYS A 5 29.41 62.69 31.38
N ARG A 6 29.28 61.45 31.91
CA ARG A 6 29.55 60.19 31.09
C ARG A 6 28.30 59.84 30.30
N PRO A 7 28.43 59.54 28.98
CA PRO A 7 27.31 59.10 28.20
C PRO A 7 26.99 57.61 28.52
N CYS A 8 25.76 57.34 28.88
CA CYS A 8 25.21 55.98 28.98
C CYS A 8 24.99 55.43 27.59
N VAL A 9 25.79 54.43 27.20
CA VAL A 9 25.61 53.70 25.98
C VAL A 9 24.55 52.59 26.24
N PHE A 10 23.35 52.79 25.72
CA PHE A 10 22.31 51.73 25.68
C PHE A 10 22.63 50.76 24.53
N ILE A 11 23.11 49.56 24.87
CA ILE A 11 23.26 48.46 23.92
C ILE A 11 21.88 47.82 23.73
N TRP A 12 21.24 48.09 22.59
CA TRP A 12 20.06 47.38 22.17
C TRP A 12 20.50 46.00 21.67
N ALA A 13 20.23 44.95 22.44
CA ALA A 13 20.35 43.57 21.99
C ALA A 13 19.20 43.28 21.03
N VAL A 14 19.47 43.29 19.72
CA VAL A 14 18.54 42.80 18.71
C VAL A 14 18.54 41.27 18.78
N LEU A 15 17.53 40.69 19.41
CA LEU A 15 17.25 39.25 19.32
C LEU A 15 16.82 38.96 17.88
N LEU A 16 17.73 38.46 17.08
CA LEU A 16 17.39 37.83 15.80
C LEU A 16 16.63 36.53 16.07
N LEU A 17 15.30 36.60 16.04
CA LEU A 17 14.45 35.42 15.94
C LEU A 17 14.71 34.80 14.56
N LEU A 18 15.66 33.86 14.50
CA LEU A 18 15.80 32.99 13.34
C LEU A 18 14.48 32.21 13.24
N PRO A 19 13.78 32.27 12.10
CA PRO A 19 12.63 31.40 11.89
C PRO A 19 13.13 29.96 12.02
N SER A 20 12.60 29.24 13.01
CA SER A 20 12.78 27.79 13.07
C SER A 20 12.19 27.25 11.77
N VAL A 21 13.03 26.76 10.86
CA VAL A 21 12.57 26.00 9.71
C VAL A 21 11.97 24.73 10.30
N ILE A 22 10.67 24.75 10.52
CA ILE A 22 9.93 23.54 10.84
C ILE A 22 10.01 22.73 9.55
N MET A 23 10.87 21.72 9.53
CA MET A 23 10.85 20.73 8.47
C MET A 23 9.47 20.06 8.56
N ALA A 24 8.60 20.40 7.64
CA ALA A 24 7.30 19.75 7.54
C ALA A 24 7.53 18.30 7.08
N TYR A 25 6.96 17.36 7.82
CA TYR A 25 6.96 15.96 7.38
C TYR A 25 6.22 15.82 6.04
N ARG A 26 6.63 14.85 5.23
CA ARG A 26 5.99 14.59 3.94
C ARG A 26 4.52 14.19 4.13
N PRO A 27 3.63 14.59 3.22
CA PRO A 27 2.24 14.17 3.27
C PRO A 27 2.10 12.65 3.23
N VAL A 28 1.14 12.14 4.01
CA VAL A 28 0.77 10.73 4.03
C VAL A 28 -0.60 10.57 3.37
N ILE A 29 -0.66 9.72 2.35
CA ILE A 29 -1.89 9.37 1.66
C ILE A 29 -2.28 7.96 2.05
N ILE A 30 -3.53 7.76 2.47
CA ILE A 30 -4.05 6.46 2.90
C ILE A 30 -5.11 5.98 1.90
N VAL A 31 -4.97 4.72 1.46
CA VAL A 31 -5.92 4.03 0.58
C VAL A 31 -6.51 2.83 1.33
N HIS A 32 -7.82 2.85 1.49
CA HIS A 32 -8.57 1.85 2.22
C HIS A 32 -8.80 0.55 1.43
N GLY A 33 -9.30 -0.48 2.10
CA GLY A 33 -9.55 -1.81 1.56
C GLY A 33 -10.98 -2.04 1.05
N LEU A 34 -11.28 -3.33 0.81
CA LEU A 34 -12.60 -3.81 0.40
C LEU A 34 -13.62 -3.60 1.53
N LEU A 35 -14.81 -3.09 1.19
CA LEU A 35 -15.93 -2.83 2.10
C LEU A 35 -15.57 -1.89 3.26
N ASP A 36 -14.54 -1.09 3.08
CA ASP A 36 -13.99 -0.16 4.05
C ASP A 36 -14.16 1.30 3.57
N GLY A 37 -13.68 2.26 4.36
CA GLY A 37 -13.76 3.67 4.03
C GLY A 37 -12.90 4.54 4.95
N PRO A 38 -12.80 5.86 4.71
CA PRO A 38 -11.86 6.76 5.41
C PRO A 38 -12.02 6.78 6.93
N ALA A 39 -13.22 6.53 7.45
CA ALA A 39 -13.51 6.59 8.88
C ALA A 39 -12.70 5.58 9.71
N GLN A 40 -12.27 4.48 9.10
CA GLN A 40 -11.51 3.40 9.75
C GLN A 40 -10.08 3.83 10.11
N PHE A 41 -9.54 4.84 9.41
CA PHE A 41 -8.14 5.26 9.57
C PHE A 41 -7.92 6.40 10.56
N LYS A 42 -8.94 6.81 11.32
CA LYS A 42 -8.83 7.88 12.33
C LYS A 42 -7.76 7.58 13.38
N VAL A 43 -7.67 6.33 13.83
CA VAL A 43 -6.69 5.91 14.85
C VAL A 43 -5.27 6.01 14.27
N LEU A 44 -5.05 5.49 13.06
CA LEU A 44 -3.75 5.60 12.38
C LEU A 44 -3.35 7.06 12.15
N THR A 45 -4.30 7.90 11.73
CA THR A 45 -4.09 9.35 11.56
C THR A 45 -3.65 10.01 12.87
N ASN A 46 -4.25 9.64 14.00
CA ASN A 46 -3.84 10.15 15.31
C ASN A 46 -2.41 9.73 15.66
N PHE A 47 -2.06 8.46 15.47
CA PHE A 47 -0.68 7.99 15.70
C PHE A 47 0.34 8.75 14.86
N ILE A 48 0.03 9.00 13.58
CA ILE A 48 0.90 9.78 12.69
C ILE A 48 1.04 11.21 13.21
N ASN A 49 -0.05 11.87 13.58
CA ASN A 49 -0.03 13.26 14.06
C ASN A 49 0.67 13.42 15.42
N GLU A 50 0.62 12.40 16.28
CA GLU A 50 1.32 12.40 17.57
C GLU A 50 2.83 12.27 17.41
N SER A 51 3.30 11.36 16.54
CA SER A 51 4.74 11.13 16.34
C SER A 51 5.36 12.08 15.31
N HIS A 52 4.58 12.55 14.33
CA HIS A 52 5.00 13.46 13.26
C HIS A 52 4.08 14.70 13.21
N PRO A 53 4.18 15.61 14.19
CA PRO A 53 3.30 16.76 14.29
C PRO A 53 3.33 17.66 13.06
N GLY A 54 2.15 18.01 12.55
CA GLY A 54 2.02 18.85 11.35
C GLY A 54 2.02 18.10 10.03
N THR A 55 2.11 16.75 10.05
CA THR A 55 1.96 15.92 8.85
C THR A 55 0.55 16.07 8.25
N SER A 56 0.47 16.36 6.95
CA SER A 56 -0.80 16.30 6.22
C SER A 56 -1.16 14.84 5.97
N VAL A 57 -2.20 14.33 6.61
CA VAL A 57 -2.70 12.95 6.40
C VAL A 57 -4.02 13.00 5.66
N THR A 58 -4.07 12.40 4.48
CA THR A 58 -5.26 12.34 3.63
C THR A 58 -5.68 10.91 3.39
N THR A 59 -6.83 10.49 3.92
CA THR A 59 -7.46 9.23 3.52
C THR A 59 -8.39 9.49 2.36
N ILE A 60 -8.15 8.84 1.21
CA ILE A 60 -8.94 9.08 0.00
C ILE A 60 -10.34 8.48 0.15
N ALA A 61 -11.36 9.32 -0.01
CA ALA A 61 -12.77 8.94 0.08
C ALA A 61 -13.33 8.63 -1.32
N LEU A 62 -12.95 7.49 -1.86
CA LEU A 62 -13.42 6.98 -3.15
C LEU A 62 -13.67 5.49 -3.06
N TYR A 63 -14.71 5.03 -3.73
CA TYR A 63 -15.10 3.62 -3.74
C TYR A 63 -15.33 3.04 -2.34
N ASP A 64 -15.89 3.84 -1.44
CA ASP A 64 -16.17 3.45 -0.07
C ASP A 64 -17.19 2.31 -0.01
N TYR A 65 -17.06 1.45 0.97
CA TYR A 65 -17.95 0.32 1.28
C TYR A 65 -18.27 -0.55 0.05
N THR A 66 -19.54 -0.66 -0.33
CA THR A 66 -19.97 -1.50 -1.45
C THR A 66 -19.44 -1.05 -2.81
N ALA A 67 -19.05 0.22 -2.95
CA ALA A 67 -18.42 0.69 -4.18
C ALA A 67 -17.02 0.10 -4.41
N SER A 68 -16.35 -0.39 -3.35
CA SER A 68 -15.04 -1.05 -3.44
C SER A 68 -15.06 -2.43 -4.11
N VAL A 69 -16.24 -2.98 -4.42
CA VAL A 69 -16.37 -4.20 -5.22
C VAL A 69 -16.28 -3.97 -6.73
N LYS A 70 -16.18 -2.71 -7.19
CA LYS A 70 -15.99 -2.38 -8.61
C LYS A 70 -14.67 -2.96 -9.15
N PRO A 71 -14.54 -3.12 -10.48
CA PRO A 71 -13.31 -3.64 -11.08
C PRO A 71 -12.07 -2.88 -10.64
N MET A 72 -10.97 -3.60 -10.41
CA MET A 72 -9.73 -3.02 -9.85
C MET A 72 -9.16 -1.90 -10.74
N TRP A 73 -9.12 -2.07 -12.06
CA TRP A 73 -8.64 -1.00 -12.95
C TRP A 73 -9.50 0.26 -12.91
N GLN A 74 -10.82 0.11 -12.72
CA GLN A 74 -11.70 1.27 -12.53
C GLN A 74 -11.36 2.02 -11.24
N GLN A 75 -11.06 1.29 -10.16
CA GLN A 75 -10.64 1.89 -8.90
C GLN A 75 -9.26 2.54 -9.04
N VAL A 76 -8.32 1.88 -9.71
CA VAL A 76 -6.98 2.44 -9.98
C VAL A 76 -7.08 3.79 -10.66
N GLU A 77 -7.90 3.93 -11.72
CA GLU A 77 -8.04 5.22 -12.41
C GLU A 77 -8.62 6.31 -11.50
N GLY A 78 -9.69 6.01 -10.73
CA GLY A 78 -10.25 7.00 -9.81
C GLY A 78 -9.28 7.40 -8.69
N PHE A 79 -8.56 6.43 -8.10
CA PHE A 79 -7.55 6.75 -7.09
C PHE A 79 -6.35 7.50 -7.69
N LYS A 80 -5.94 7.20 -8.90
CA LYS A 80 -4.91 7.94 -9.63
C LYS A 80 -5.29 9.42 -9.77
N GLU A 81 -6.51 9.70 -10.23
CA GLU A 81 -7.01 11.07 -10.36
C GLU A 81 -7.03 11.82 -9.03
N ALA A 82 -7.36 11.13 -7.91
CA ALA A 82 -7.41 11.75 -6.59
C ALA A 82 -6.02 11.95 -5.95
N ILE A 83 -5.08 11.04 -6.19
CA ILE A 83 -3.75 11.04 -5.57
C ILE A 83 -2.79 11.95 -6.32
N SER A 84 -2.84 12.02 -7.67
CA SER A 84 -1.90 12.77 -8.48
C SER A 84 -1.77 14.25 -8.08
N PRO A 85 -2.85 15.01 -7.81
CA PRO A 85 -2.71 16.41 -7.39
C PRO A 85 -2.01 16.57 -6.04
N ILE A 86 -2.15 15.60 -5.11
CA ILE A 86 -1.48 15.61 -3.82
C ILE A 86 0.02 15.38 -4.03
N MET A 87 0.39 14.42 -4.87
CA MET A 87 1.79 14.15 -5.24
C MET A 87 2.43 15.37 -5.92
N GLU A 88 1.74 15.98 -6.89
CA GLU A 88 2.23 17.15 -7.62
C GLU A 88 2.46 18.37 -6.71
N SER A 89 1.64 18.55 -5.68
CA SER A 89 1.80 19.64 -4.71
C SER A 89 2.91 19.40 -3.68
N ALA A 90 3.36 18.15 -3.51
CA ALA A 90 4.35 17.74 -2.53
C ALA A 90 5.73 17.61 -3.18
N VAL A 91 6.48 18.72 -3.25
CA VAL A 91 7.79 18.77 -3.94
C VAL A 91 8.79 17.77 -3.37
N ASP A 92 8.78 17.54 -2.05
CA ASP A 92 9.69 16.61 -1.37
C ASP A 92 9.20 15.15 -1.41
N GLY A 93 8.05 14.91 -2.05
CA GLY A 93 7.43 13.60 -2.18
C GLY A 93 6.39 13.30 -1.11
N VAL A 94 5.79 12.12 -1.21
CA VAL A 94 4.70 11.64 -0.34
C VAL A 94 4.98 10.24 0.16
N HIS A 95 4.29 9.83 1.24
CA HIS A 95 4.19 8.45 1.67
C HIS A 95 2.80 7.89 1.36
N LEU A 96 2.73 6.64 0.89
CA LEU A 96 1.48 5.92 0.69
C LEU A 96 1.36 4.80 1.74
N ILE A 97 0.22 4.75 2.44
CA ILE A 97 -0.17 3.62 3.29
C ILE A 97 -1.42 2.99 2.69
N CYS A 98 -1.31 1.75 2.24
CA CYS A 98 -2.34 1.09 1.45
C CYS A 98 -2.77 -0.21 2.13
N PHE A 99 -4.01 -0.23 2.62
CA PHE A 99 -4.54 -1.33 3.43
C PHE A 99 -5.31 -2.33 2.59
N SER A 100 -5.09 -3.63 2.82
CA SER A 100 -5.87 -4.72 2.23
C SER A 100 -5.94 -4.60 0.70
N GLN A 101 -7.12 -4.62 0.07
CA GLN A 101 -7.31 -4.38 -1.37
C GLN A 101 -6.66 -3.06 -1.84
N GLY A 102 -6.59 -2.06 -0.96
CA GLY A 102 -5.93 -0.78 -1.25
C GLY A 102 -4.48 -0.91 -1.69
N GLY A 103 -3.77 -1.94 -1.22
CA GLY A 103 -2.40 -2.21 -1.67
C GLY A 103 -2.32 -2.57 -3.15
N LEU A 104 -3.27 -3.32 -3.66
CA LEU A 104 -3.36 -3.63 -5.09
C LEU A 104 -3.74 -2.41 -5.91
N ILE A 105 -4.61 -1.53 -5.37
CA ILE A 105 -4.94 -0.24 -5.99
C ILE A 105 -3.68 0.62 -6.09
N CYS A 106 -2.93 0.78 -4.98
CA CYS A 106 -1.69 1.56 -4.99
C CYS A 106 -0.65 1.00 -5.98
N ARG A 107 -0.50 -0.32 -6.08
CA ARG A 107 0.37 -0.93 -7.09
C ARG A 107 -0.06 -0.54 -8.51
N GLY A 108 -1.35 -0.61 -8.81
CA GLY A 108 -1.89 -0.19 -10.10
C GLY A 108 -1.69 1.30 -10.37
N VAL A 109 -1.93 2.15 -9.37
CA VAL A 109 -1.68 3.60 -9.47
C VAL A 109 -0.22 3.87 -9.80
N LEU A 110 0.72 3.32 -9.02
CA LEU A 110 2.15 3.57 -9.24
C LEU A 110 2.67 2.97 -10.55
N ALA A 111 2.13 1.84 -11.00
CA ALA A 111 2.45 1.30 -12.30
C ALA A 111 2.02 2.24 -13.45
N THR A 112 0.91 2.97 -13.28
CA THR A 112 0.32 3.80 -14.35
C THR A 112 0.63 5.30 -14.24
N VAL A 113 1.30 5.75 -13.18
CA VAL A 113 1.70 7.15 -12.99
C VAL A 113 3.20 7.30 -13.27
N PRO A 114 3.60 7.87 -14.42
CA PRO A 114 5.01 8.16 -14.68
C PRO A 114 5.49 9.26 -13.73
N HIS A 115 6.74 9.13 -13.29
CA HIS A 115 7.40 10.15 -12.46
C HIS A 115 6.70 10.48 -11.14
N HIS A 116 6.01 9.51 -10.52
CA HIS A 116 5.49 9.68 -9.17
C HIS A 116 6.65 9.93 -8.19
N ASN A 117 6.36 10.69 -7.12
CA ASN A 117 7.33 11.07 -6.11
C ASN A 117 7.10 10.35 -4.77
N VAL A 118 6.66 9.10 -4.83
CA VAL A 118 6.43 8.28 -3.64
C VAL A 118 7.75 7.85 -3.02
N ARG A 119 7.98 8.23 -1.76
CA ARG A 119 9.15 7.87 -0.98
C ARG A 119 8.99 6.49 -0.34
N SER A 120 7.97 6.35 0.51
CA SER A 120 7.65 5.07 1.13
C SER A 120 6.29 4.59 0.67
N LEU A 121 6.25 3.37 0.13
CA LEU A 121 5.04 2.63 -0.18
C LEU A 121 4.87 1.54 0.88
N ILE A 122 3.87 1.70 1.74
CA ILE A 122 3.63 0.83 2.88
C ILE A 122 2.35 0.02 2.61
N PHE A 123 2.52 -1.27 2.41
CA PHE A 123 1.42 -2.21 2.28
C PHE A 123 1.08 -2.82 3.63
N LEU A 124 -0.14 -2.57 4.06
CA LEU A 124 -0.66 -3.02 5.35
C LEU A 124 -1.66 -4.16 5.11
N SER A 125 -1.20 -5.37 5.31
CA SER A 125 -1.95 -6.62 5.10
C SER A 125 -2.74 -6.66 3.78
N SER A 126 -2.01 -6.64 2.67
CA SER A 126 -2.56 -6.56 1.32
C SER A 126 -2.37 -7.88 0.56
N PRO A 127 -3.34 -8.33 -0.26
CA PRO A 127 -3.23 -9.58 -1.03
C PRO A 127 -2.37 -9.39 -2.29
N LEU A 128 -1.09 -9.06 -2.13
CA LEU A 128 -0.19 -8.62 -3.20
C LEU A 128 0.10 -9.69 -4.26
N ALA A 129 0.10 -10.97 -3.83
CA ALA A 129 0.24 -12.12 -4.72
C ALA A 129 -1.12 -12.79 -5.04
N GLY A 130 -2.21 -12.17 -4.57
CA GLY A 130 -3.57 -12.68 -4.75
C GLY A 130 -4.18 -13.27 -3.48
N GLN A 131 -5.35 -13.81 -3.64
CA GLN A 131 -6.17 -14.39 -2.59
C GLN A 131 -6.64 -15.78 -3.03
N TYR A 132 -6.47 -16.79 -2.14
CA TYR A 132 -7.07 -18.11 -2.30
C TYR A 132 -7.28 -18.75 -0.93
N GLY A 133 -8.52 -18.86 -0.49
CA GLY A 133 -8.83 -19.51 0.79
C GLY A 133 -10.20 -19.20 1.33
N ASP A 134 -10.59 -20.00 2.30
CA ASP A 134 -11.84 -19.88 3.04
C ASP A 134 -11.60 -19.05 4.31
N SER A 135 -11.57 -17.73 4.20
CA SER A 135 -11.58 -16.90 5.41
C SER A 135 -13.00 -16.75 5.98
N SER A 136 -13.12 -16.59 7.30
CA SER A 136 -14.40 -16.31 7.94
C SER A 136 -15.02 -15.00 7.45
N TYR A 137 -14.19 -14.01 7.16
CA TYR A 137 -14.57 -12.74 6.56
C TYR A 137 -15.15 -12.95 5.16
N PHE A 138 -14.49 -13.73 4.32
CA PHE A 138 -14.96 -14.05 2.99
C PHE A 138 -16.28 -14.79 3.00
N LYS A 139 -16.46 -15.78 3.89
CA LYS A 139 -17.70 -16.51 4.09
C LYS A 139 -18.85 -15.63 4.58
N HIS A 140 -18.57 -14.59 5.36
CA HIS A 140 -19.58 -13.65 5.81
C HIS A 140 -20.20 -12.87 4.65
N PHE A 141 -19.37 -12.40 3.70
CA PHE A 141 -19.85 -11.63 2.56
C PHE A 141 -20.24 -12.50 1.35
N PHE A 142 -19.69 -13.68 1.23
CA PHE A 142 -19.90 -14.61 0.12
C PHE A 142 -20.23 -16.03 0.62
N PRO A 143 -21.33 -16.22 1.38
CA PRO A 143 -21.62 -17.48 2.09
C PRO A 143 -21.86 -18.68 1.15
N ILE A 144 -22.18 -18.43 -0.12
CA ILE A 144 -22.46 -19.47 -1.11
C ILE A 144 -21.20 -19.95 -1.85
N PHE A 145 -20.07 -19.24 -1.72
CA PHE A 145 -18.86 -19.57 -2.45
C PHE A 145 -17.97 -20.53 -1.66
N ILE A 146 -17.60 -21.63 -2.31
CA ILE A 146 -16.59 -22.57 -1.84
C ILE A 146 -15.30 -22.25 -2.60
N LYS A 147 -14.15 -22.09 -1.90
CA LYS A 147 -12.87 -21.70 -2.52
C LYS A 147 -12.57 -22.52 -3.79
N SER A 148 -12.75 -23.84 -3.76
CA SER A 148 -12.44 -24.75 -4.86
C SER A 148 -13.37 -24.63 -6.08
N ARG A 149 -14.43 -23.82 -6.00
CA ARG A 149 -15.38 -23.61 -7.12
C ARG A 149 -15.49 -22.15 -7.56
N LEU A 150 -14.86 -21.24 -6.83
CA LEU A 150 -14.97 -19.81 -7.13
C LEU A 150 -14.37 -19.44 -8.48
N TYR A 151 -13.41 -20.20 -8.95
CA TYR A 151 -12.82 -20.01 -10.29
C TYR A 151 -13.85 -20.09 -11.42
N HIS A 152 -14.91 -20.91 -11.27
CA HIS A 152 -15.99 -20.98 -12.27
C HIS A 152 -16.69 -19.64 -12.48
N PHE A 153 -16.74 -18.83 -11.44
CA PHE A 153 -17.29 -17.49 -11.47
C PHE A 153 -16.21 -16.45 -11.77
N CYS A 154 -15.12 -16.44 -11.02
CA CYS A 154 -14.12 -15.40 -11.12
C CYS A 154 -13.42 -15.35 -12.48
N TYR A 155 -13.18 -16.50 -13.11
CA TYR A 155 -12.52 -16.52 -14.42
C TYR A 155 -13.51 -16.42 -15.59
N THR A 156 -14.57 -15.67 -15.41
CA THR A 156 -15.51 -15.26 -16.46
C THR A 156 -15.45 -13.75 -16.69
N SER A 157 -15.90 -13.29 -17.86
CA SER A 157 -15.97 -11.85 -18.16
C SER A 157 -16.88 -11.08 -17.19
N PHE A 158 -17.88 -11.74 -16.59
CA PHE A 158 -18.73 -11.14 -15.57
C PHE A 158 -18.02 -11.10 -14.21
N GLY A 159 -17.39 -12.20 -13.78
CA GLY A 159 -16.64 -12.25 -12.52
C GLY A 159 -15.52 -11.21 -12.51
N GLN A 160 -14.83 -11.01 -13.61
CA GLN A 160 -13.77 -10.00 -13.71
C GLN A 160 -14.26 -8.53 -13.60
N LYS A 161 -15.58 -8.31 -13.51
CA LYS A 161 -16.16 -7.00 -13.15
C LYS A 161 -16.28 -6.79 -11.63
N ILE A 162 -15.82 -7.74 -10.82
CA ILE A 162 -15.85 -7.71 -9.36
C ILE A 162 -14.43 -7.76 -8.83
N SER A 163 -14.07 -6.83 -7.94
CA SER A 163 -12.69 -6.62 -7.48
C SER A 163 -12.03 -7.87 -6.92
N ILE A 164 -12.72 -8.66 -6.08
CA ILE A 164 -12.18 -9.90 -5.49
C ILE A 164 -11.73 -10.88 -6.57
N CYS A 165 -12.51 -11.02 -7.66
CA CYS A 165 -12.16 -11.89 -8.75
C CYS A 165 -10.96 -11.39 -9.58
N ASN A 166 -10.65 -10.10 -9.53
CA ASN A 166 -9.48 -9.52 -10.19
C ASN A 166 -8.16 -9.92 -9.51
N TYR A 167 -8.21 -10.33 -8.24
CA TYR A 167 -7.03 -10.83 -7.52
C TYR A 167 -7.25 -12.23 -6.92
N TRP A 168 -8.32 -12.93 -7.30
CA TRP A 168 -8.47 -14.36 -7.02
C TRP A 168 -7.42 -15.13 -7.81
N ASN A 169 -6.54 -15.85 -7.11
CA ASN A 169 -5.43 -16.59 -7.68
C ASN A 169 -5.52 -18.05 -7.23
N ASP A 170 -6.22 -18.89 -8.00
CA ASP A 170 -6.44 -20.29 -7.68
C ASP A 170 -5.23 -21.12 -8.13
N PRO A 171 -4.46 -21.72 -7.21
CA PRO A 171 -3.25 -22.47 -7.57
C PRO A 171 -3.56 -23.72 -8.39
N HIS A 172 -4.76 -24.32 -8.21
CA HIS A 172 -5.19 -25.50 -8.97
C HIS A 172 -5.76 -25.16 -10.35
N GLN A 173 -5.94 -23.88 -10.67
CA GLN A 173 -6.52 -23.40 -11.94
C GLN A 173 -5.60 -22.40 -12.63
N ARG A 174 -4.30 -22.63 -12.55
CA ARG A 174 -3.26 -21.72 -13.01
C ARG A 174 -3.42 -21.25 -14.46
N GLU A 175 -3.70 -22.19 -15.38
CA GLU A 175 -3.93 -21.84 -16.79
C GLU A 175 -5.14 -20.90 -16.96
N ARG A 176 -6.22 -21.16 -16.21
CA ARG A 176 -7.42 -20.31 -16.26
C ARG A 176 -7.16 -18.93 -15.66
N TYR A 177 -6.41 -18.87 -14.56
CA TYR A 177 -5.99 -17.62 -13.95
C TYR A 177 -5.18 -16.78 -14.97
N LEU A 178 -4.13 -17.32 -15.53
CA LEU A 178 -3.29 -16.60 -16.49
C LEU A 178 -4.06 -16.13 -17.73
N LYS A 179 -5.02 -16.95 -18.21
CA LYS A 179 -5.83 -16.62 -19.38
C LYS A 179 -6.88 -15.54 -19.13
N ASN A 180 -7.46 -15.47 -17.91
CA ASN A 180 -8.67 -14.68 -17.65
C ASN A 180 -8.48 -13.56 -16.61
N SER A 181 -7.41 -13.57 -15.81
CA SER A 181 -7.12 -12.48 -14.89
C SER A 181 -6.79 -11.21 -15.66
N VAL A 182 -7.64 -10.20 -15.56
CA VAL A 182 -7.46 -8.92 -16.27
C VAL A 182 -6.67 -7.90 -15.44
N PHE A 183 -6.36 -8.21 -14.19
CA PHE A 183 -5.68 -7.27 -13.28
C PHE A 183 -4.41 -7.86 -12.68
N LEU A 184 -4.52 -8.90 -11.83
CA LEU A 184 -3.37 -9.35 -11.04
C LEU A 184 -2.28 -10.00 -11.90
N ALA A 185 -2.64 -10.90 -12.80
CA ALA A 185 -1.64 -11.58 -13.65
C ALA A 185 -0.85 -10.60 -14.54
N PRO A 186 -1.48 -9.62 -15.23
CA PRO A 186 -0.75 -8.57 -15.94
C PRO A 186 0.10 -7.68 -14.99
N LEU A 187 -0.45 -7.30 -13.84
CA LEU A 187 0.25 -6.43 -12.89
C LEU A 187 1.47 -7.11 -12.26
N ASN A 188 1.44 -8.43 -12.08
CA ASN A 188 2.57 -9.23 -11.63
C ASN A 188 3.55 -9.58 -12.78
N GLY A 189 3.20 -9.25 -14.03
CA GLY A 189 4.00 -9.63 -15.20
C GLY A 189 3.99 -11.14 -15.46
N GLU A 190 2.97 -11.85 -14.99
CA GLU A 190 2.78 -13.29 -15.21
C GLU A 190 2.21 -13.58 -16.59
N VAL A 191 1.66 -12.56 -17.24
CA VAL A 191 1.23 -12.54 -18.64
C VAL A 191 1.75 -11.29 -19.33
N ASN A 192 2.03 -11.40 -20.63
CA ASN A 192 2.48 -10.27 -21.41
C ASN A 192 1.40 -9.18 -21.48
N HIS A 193 1.79 -7.94 -21.26
CA HIS A 193 0.96 -6.76 -21.43
C HIS A 193 1.80 -5.66 -22.09
N ASP A 194 1.19 -4.89 -22.99
CA ASP A 194 1.91 -3.88 -23.79
C ASP A 194 2.67 -2.87 -22.93
N ASN A 195 2.14 -2.55 -21.75
CA ASN A 195 2.71 -1.56 -20.83
C ASN A 195 3.62 -2.19 -19.74
N SER A 196 3.89 -3.50 -19.76
CA SER A 196 4.63 -4.17 -18.67
C SER A 196 5.98 -3.52 -18.37
N THR A 197 6.72 -3.12 -19.40
CA THR A 197 8.03 -2.45 -19.24
C THR A 197 7.87 -1.08 -18.57
N GLU A 198 6.87 -0.31 -18.98
CA GLU A 198 6.61 1.02 -18.39
C GLU A 198 6.14 0.88 -16.94
N TRP A 199 5.22 -0.04 -16.66
CA TRP A 199 4.74 -0.33 -15.31
C TRP A 199 5.87 -0.72 -14.36
N ARG A 200 6.77 -1.58 -14.84
CA ARG A 200 7.96 -1.96 -14.09
C ARG A 200 8.83 -0.74 -13.78
N ASN A 201 9.14 0.07 -14.78
CA ASN A 201 9.96 1.25 -14.61
C ASN A 201 9.34 2.24 -13.61
N HIS A 202 8.04 2.50 -13.73
CA HIS A 202 7.33 3.40 -12.82
C HIS A 202 7.35 2.86 -11.37
N PHE A 203 7.02 1.58 -11.17
CA PHE A 203 7.00 0.97 -9.83
C PHE A 203 8.36 1.02 -9.14
N MET A 204 9.45 0.93 -9.89
CA MET A 204 10.81 1.00 -9.33
C MET A 204 11.25 2.41 -8.88
N HIS A 205 10.46 3.46 -9.11
CA HIS A 205 10.78 4.80 -8.62
C HIS A 205 10.54 4.98 -7.11
N ILE A 206 9.92 4.02 -6.43
CA ILE A 206 9.75 4.07 -4.97
C ILE A 206 11.11 3.92 -4.27
N GLU A 207 11.34 4.70 -3.19
CA GLU A 207 12.59 4.60 -2.44
C GLU A 207 12.54 3.48 -1.39
N LYS A 208 11.35 3.23 -0.81
CA LYS A 208 11.16 2.17 0.18
C LYS A 208 9.82 1.48 -0.01
N LEU A 209 9.86 0.16 -0.08
CA LEU A 209 8.71 -0.74 -0.10
C LEU A 209 8.62 -1.47 1.23
N VAL A 210 7.55 -1.24 1.98
CA VAL A 210 7.33 -1.86 3.29
C VAL A 210 6.15 -2.82 3.20
N LEU A 211 6.42 -4.10 3.50
CA LEU A 211 5.44 -5.18 3.47
C LEU A 211 5.07 -5.57 4.90
N ILE A 212 3.82 -5.37 5.30
CA ILE A 212 3.35 -5.64 6.66
C ILE A 212 2.21 -6.66 6.61
N GLY A 213 2.29 -7.69 7.44
CA GLY A 213 1.27 -8.72 7.57
C GLY A 213 1.64 -9.73 8.63
N GLY A 214 0.81 -10.76 8.84
CA GLY A 214 1.11 -11.77 9.84
C GLY A 214 0.13 -12.95 9.87
N PRO A 215 0.49 -14.02 10.59
CA PRO A 215 -0.20 -15.31 10.53
C PRO A 215 -1.63 -15.29 11.11
N ASP A 216 -1.93 -14.33 11.97
CA ASP A 216 -3.22 -14.24 12.67
C ASP A 216 -4.21 -13.28 11.97
N ASP A 217 -3.90 -12.83 10.76
CA ASP A 217 -4.71 -11.91 9.96
C ASP A 217 -6.14 -12.41 9.76
N GLY A 218 -6.31 -13.67 9.36
CA GLY A 218 -7.61 -14.34 9.23
C GLY A 218 -8.43 -13.98 7.99
N VAL A 219 -7.96 -13.05 7.15
CA VAL A 219 -8.61 -12.63 5.90
C VAL A 219 -7.73 -12.90 4.70
N ILE A 220 -6.51 -12.37 4.69
CA ILE A 220 -5.57 -12.62 3.59
C ILE A 220 -5.10 -14.07 3.67
N THR A 221 -5.33 -14.82 2.60
CA THR A 221 -5.02 -16.25 2.55
C THR A 221 -4.32 -16.59 1.22
N PRO A 222 -3.08 -17.10 1.25
CA PRO A 222 -2.24 -17.20 2.44
C PRO A 222 -1.81 -15.81 2.95
N TRP A 223 -1.58 -15.63 4.26
CA TRP A 223 -1.16 -14.33 4.78
C TRP A 223 0.17 -13.85 4.18
N GLN A 224 1.00 -14.78 3.74
CA GLN A 224 2.26 -14.49 3.04
C GLN A 224 2.03 -13.75 1.70
N SER A 225 0.80 -13.73 1.18
CA SER A 225 0.45 -12.88 0.05
C SER A 225 0.75 -11.41 0.33
N SER A 226 0.68 -10.97 1.61
CA SER A 226 1.10 -9.63 2.02
C SER A 226 2.61 -9.40 1.90
N MET A 227 3.38 -10.46 1.68
CA MET A 227 4.84 -10.45 1.48
C MET A 227 5.22 -10.92 0.07
N PHE A 228 4.28 -10.95 -0.88
CA PHE A 228 4.45 -11.53 -2.21
C PHE A 228 4.76 -13.03 -2.24
N GLY A 229 4.52 -13.77 -1.16
CA GLY A 229 4.51 -15.23 -1.16
C GLY A 229 3.13 -15.77 -1.56
N PHE A 230 3.07 -16.96 -2.13
CA PHE A 230 1.80 -17.57 -2.51
C PHE A 230 1.89 -19.11 -2.57
N TYR A 231 0.74 -19.75 -2.74
CA TYR A 231 0.63 -21.20 -2.85
C TYR A 231 1.18 -21.74 -4.17
N ASP A 232 1.81 -22.94 -4.11
CA ASP A 232 1.95 -23.83 -5.24
C ASP A 232 0.68 -24.69 -5.46
N ASP A 233 0.73 -25.65 -6.37
CA ASP A 233 -0.38 -26.54 -6.72
C ASP A 233 -0.76 -27.56 -5.61
N ASP A 234 0.12 -27.76 -4.62
CA ASP A 234 -0.14 -28.57 -3.42
C ASP A 234 -0.62 -27.71 -2.22
N GLU A 235 -0.95 -26.46 -2.42
CA GLU A 235 -1.25 -25.46 -1.38
C GLU A 235 -0.11 -25.28 -0.36
N THR A 236 1.13 -25.56 -0.75
CA THR A 236 2.31 -25.21 0.03
C THR A 236 2.70 -23.75 -0.26
N VAL A 237 2.97 -22.98 0.80
CA VAL A 237 3.37 -21.59 0.64
C VAL A 237 4.80 -21.50 0.10
N ILE A 238 4.95 -20.83 -1.01
CA ILE A 238 6.23 -20.49 -1.62
C ILE A 238 6.52 -19.02 -1.33
N ASP A 239 7.67 -18.73 -0.73
CA ASP A 239 8.07 -17.38 -0.39
C ASP A 239 8.34 -16.52 -1.64
N MET A 240 8.32 -15.20 -1.45
CA MET A 240 8.50 -14.18 -2.50
C MET A 240 9.68 -14.50 -3.42
N GLU A 241 10.82 -14.85 -2.84
CA GLU A 241 12.08 -15.04 -3.53
C GLU A 241 12.08 -16.22 -4.51
N TYR A 242 11.15 -17.16 -4.34
CA TYR A 242 11.00 -18.35 -5.18
C TYR A 242 9.81 -18.27 -6.16
N GLN A 243 9.09 -17.14 -6.19
CA GLN A 243 8.02 -16.91 -7.15
C GLN A 243 8.61 -16.58 -8.53
N ASP A 244 7.95 -17.05 -9.60
CA ASP A 244 8.41 -16.85 -10.99
C ASP A 244 8.53 -15.36 -11.34
N TYR A 245 7.55 -14.54 -10.93
CA TYR A 245 7.58 -13.09 -11.18
C TYR A 245 8.72 -12.39 -10.44
N TYR A 246 9.19 -12.94 -9.31
CA TYR A 246 10.38 -12.43 -8.62
C TYR A 246 11.65 -12.92 -9.33
N ALA A 247 11.75 -14.19 -9.65
CA ALA A 247 12.93 -14.79 -10.31
C ALA A 247 13.23 -14.08 -11.64
N SER A 248 12.18 -13.78 -12.43
CA SER A 248 12.26 -13.03 -13.70
C SER A 248 12.36 -11.51 -13.54
N ASP A 249 12.20 -10.98 -12.33
CA ASP A 249 12.11 -9.55 -12.04
C ASP A 249 11.01 -8.83 -12.87
N ALA A 250 9.87 -9.49 -13.02
CA ALA A 250 8.83 -9.11 -13.97
C ALA A 250 8.31 -7.67 -13.79
N PHE A 251 8.22 -7.20 -12.54
CA PHE A 251 7.78 -5.83 -12.21
C PHE A 251 8.78 -5.05 -11.31
N GLY A 252 10.04 -5.51 -11.22
CA GLY A 252 11.11 -4.79 -10.51
C GLY A 252 11.25 -5.15 -9.02
N LEU A 253 10.48 -6.11 -8.51
CA LEU A 253 10.52 -6.50 -7.10
C LEU A 253 11.87 -7.05 -6.66
N LYS A 254 12.50 -7.88 -7.50
CA LYS A 254 13.84 -8.43 -7.23
C LYS A 254 14.90 -7.33 -7.24
N THR A 255 14.82 -6.41 -8.19
CA THR A 255 15.71 -5.24 -8.24
C THR A 255 15.59 -4.44 -6.95
N LEU A 256 14.38 -3.99 -6.55
CA LEU A 256 14.14 -3.26 -5.31
C LEU A 256 14.65 -4.00 -4.07
N ASN A 257 14.44 -5.33 -4.02
CA ASN A 257 14.92 -6.14 -2.90
C ASN A 257 16.46 -6.23 -2.86
N SER A 258 17.11 -6.37 -4.01
CA SER A 258 18.58 -6.44 -4.10
C SER A 258 19.25 -5.11 -3.74
N GLU A 259 18.56 -3.99 -3.93
CA GLU A 259 18.99 -2.64 -3.56
C GLU A 259 18.70 -2.31 -2.08
N GLY A 260 18.10 -3.24 -1.33
CA GLY A 260 17.74 -3.04 0.07
C GLY A 260 16.53 -2.09 0.26
N ALA A 261 15.76 -1.86 -0.80
CA ALA A 261 14.55 -1.03 -0.75
C ALA A 261 13.35 -1.75 -0.12
N VAL A 262 13.34 -3.08 -0.08
CA VAL A 262 12.24 -3.87 0.48
C VAL A 262 12.46 -4.16 1.96
N GLU A 263 11.45 -3.89 2.77
CA GLU A 263 11.41 -4.23 4.20
C GLU A 263 10.19 -5.10 4.48
N LYS A 264 10.39 -6.22 5.17
CA LYS A 264 9.32 -7.12 5.61
C LYS A 264 9.10 -6.96 7.12
N CYS A 265 7.88 -6.68 7.56
CA CYS A 265 7.51 -6.58 8.97
C CYS A 265 6.38 -7.56 9.29
N VAL A 266 6.72 -8.67 9.92
CA VAL A 266 5.76 -9.68 10.34
C VAL A 266 5.36 -9.46 11.78
N VAL A 267 4.05 -9.39 12.06
CA VAL A 267 3.50 -9.21 13.41
C VAL A 267 2.43 -10.26 13.66
N SER A 268 2.62 -11.08 14.71
CA SER A 268 1.63 -12.05 15.16
C SER A 268 0.59 -11.41 16.08
N GLY A 269 -0.59 -12.05 16.21
CA GLY A 269 -1.66 -11.62 17.10
C GLY A 269 -2.54 -10.50 16.56
N VAL A 270 -2.33 -10.03 15.33
CA VAL A 270 -3.10 -8.95 14.72
C VAL A 270 -4.11 -9.52 13.73
N GLN A 271 -5.39 -9.25 13.97
CA GLN A 271 -6.47 -9.60 13.05
C GLN A 271 -6.61 -8.54 11.95
N HIS A 272 -7.16 -8.92 10.79
CA HIS A 272 -7.21 -8.08 9.60
C HIS A 272 -7.74 -6.66 9.84
N THR A 273 -8.84 -6.54 10.56
CA THR A 273 -9.47 -5.22 10.83
C THR A 273 -8.72 -4.37 11.86
N HIS A 274 -7.65 -4.88 12.48
CA HIS A 274 -6.90 -4.17 13.51
C HIS A 274 -5.55 -3.62 13.02
N TRP A 275 -5.08 -3.98 11.84
CA TRP A 275 -3.79 -3.52 11.33
C TRP A 275 -3.59 -2.01 11.36
N HIS A 276 -4.63 -1.23 11.04
CA HIS A 276 -4.60 0.23 11.02
C HIS A 276 -4.92 0.89 12.37
N SER A 277 -5.17 0.10 13.43
CA SER A 277 -5.52 0.61 14.77
C SER A 277 -4.65 0.05 15.89
N ASP A 278 -3.73 -0.86 15.57
CA ASP A 278 -2.77 -1.41 16.52
C ASP A 278 -1.53 -0.51 16.61
N TYR A 279 -1.29 0.06 17.80
CA TYR A 279 -0.17 0.96 18.03
C TYR A 279 1.18 0.26 17.90
N SER A 280 1.27 -1.03 18.26
CA SER A 280 2.52 -1.78 18.15
C SER A 280 2.92 -2.01 16.68
N VAL A 281 1.94 -2.22 15.81
CA VAL A 281 2.15 -2.27 14.34
C VAL A 281 2.65 -0.92 13.83
N TYR A 282 1.99 0.16 14.24
CA TYR A 282 2.41 1.50 13.85
C TYR A 282 3.86 1.78 14.26
N GLN A 283 4.17 1.65 15.52
CA GLN A 283 5.48 1.94 16.09
C GLN A 283 6.60 1.06 15.51
N LYS A 284 6.33 -0.23 15.37
CA LYS A 284 7.33 -1.20 14.91
C LYS A 284 7.57 -1.15 13.40
N CYS A 285 6.50 -0.99 12.62
CA CYS A 285 6.53 -1.26 11.18
C CYS A 285 6.35 -0.02 10.31
N ILE A 286 5.70 1.06 10.80
CA ILE A 286 5.29 2.19 9.97
C ILE A 286 6.08 3.45 10.31
N GLU A 287 6.11 3.86 11.58
CA GLU A 287 6.57 5.16 12.06
C GLU A 287 7.92 5.60 11.47
N LYS A 288 8.91 4.73 11.49
CA LYS A 288 10.27 5.01 11.02
C LYS A 288 10.39 5.34 9.53
N TRP A 289 9.34 5.10 8.76
CA TRP A 289 9.31 5.31 7.30
C TRP A 289 8.58 6.57 6.86
N LEU A 290 8.07 7.37 7.81
CA LEU A 290 7.31 8.60 7.56
C LEU A 290 8.15 9.88 7.73
N THR A 291 9.44 9.81 7.45
CA THR A 291 10.40 10.94 7.64
C THR A 291 10.61 11.76 6.39
#